data_39d5d0781cefde36b0ff25e997ac6d3b
#
_entry.id   39d5d0781cefde36b0ff25e997ac6d3b
#
_cell.length_a   1.000
_cell.length_b   1.000
_cell.length_c   1.000
_cell.angle_alpha   90.00
_cell.angle_beta   90.00
_cell.angle_gamma   90.00
#
_symmetry.space_group_name_H-M   'P 1'
#
loop_
_entity.id
_entity.type
_entity.pdbx_description
1 polymer ?
#
loop_
_entity_poly.entity_id
_entity_poly.type
_entity_poly.pdbx_seq_one_letter_code
_entity_poly.pdbx_strand_id
1 'polypeptide(L)'
;MRKESSMEENKLNTTEVSAEKKETKLKAINPMFFLVIIILLCALASYIVPAGTYERVFDAVSEREIVDPNSFHYIDQNPVSLFSLLMSVTLGMQNAAYVIFFLLIIGGTFAVLDATGAINAGMANVVKKTRGKELLMIPICMIVFGCGSCFAGNFEEFLAFVPLVLACCLTMGFDSLTAVGIIFCAAAAGYGGAMTNAFTVGVAQSIAGLPMFSGIELRGALFAALLGVSIVYVMWHAAKVKKNPQSSSVYEFDRAHAHEHVIDMDNIPKMTTRHKLVLIIFVAGIVFTVHGVIVKGYYIDELAAIFLAIGVLGGLVGGLKPGEICDGFEKGFGNMLFPCIMIGLANAAIIILQDASIMDTIIHALASVLDSLPASLMACGMFVVQDIFNVIVPSGSGQAAITMPLMAPLADMLGVTRQTAVLAFQLGDSFTNVLAPTGGEILAALAMCKVPYSKWVKYLLPLFFMWWIVAFIFLIYATHIGYGPF
;
A
#
# COMPACT_ATOMS: atom_id res chain seq x y z
N MET A 1 39.09 44.57 -29.35
CA MET A 1 39.29 43.75 -28.14
C MET A 1 38.13 43.84 -27.13
N ARG A 2 37.57 44.99 -26.72
CA ARG A 2 36.47 45.01 -25.74
C ARG A 2 35.08 44.64 -26.26
N LYS A 3 34.81 44.69 -27.58
CA LYS A 3 33.52 44.29 -28.21
C LYS A 3 33.44 42.80 -28.56
N GLU A 4 34.55 42.13 -28.75
CA GLU A 4 34.56 40.69 -29.05
C GLU A 4 34.36 39.83 -27.80
N SER A 5 34.93 40.27 -26.65
CA SER A 5 34.73 39.59 -25.36
C SER A 5 33.26 39.62 -24.88
N SER A 6 32.51 40.72 -25.15
CA SER A 6 31.11 40.82 -24.79
C SER A 6 30.17 40.03 -25.70
N MET A 7 30.59 39.71 -26.93
CA MET A 7 29.80 38.85 -27.82
C MET A 7 30.04 37.36 -27.56
N GLU A 8 31.23 36.96 -27.06
CA GLU A 8 31.49 35.59 -26.64
C GLU A 8 30.82 35.27 -25.29
N GLU A 9 30.85 36.18 -24.32
CA GLU A 9 30.07 36.03 -23.08
C GLU A 9 28.55 35.94 -23.31
N ASN A 10 28.02 36.71 -24.25
CA ASN A 10 26.61 36.64 -24.60
C ASN A 10 26.24 35.35 -25.39
N LYS A 11 27.20 34.78 -26.16
CA LYS A 11 27.00 33.48 -26.82
C LYS A 11 27.12 32.31 -25.86
N LEU A 12 27.99 32.36 -24.87
CA LEU A 12 28.08 31.36 -23.80
C LEU A 12 26.81 31.38 -22.94
N ASN A 13 26.34 32.55 -22.49
CA ASN A 13 25.09 32.66 -21.73
C ASN A 13 23.83 32.24 -22.51
N THR A 14 23.75 32.50 -23.83
CA THR A 14 22.66 32.02 -24.66
C THR A 14 22.72 30.53 -24.96
N THR A 15 23.90 29.91 -24.96
CA THR A 15 24.09 28.48 -25.14
C THR A 15 23.83 27.72 -23.82
N GLU A 16 24.15 28.26 -22.68
CA GLU A 16 23.80 27.71 -21.37
C GLU A 16 22.29 27.84 -21.08
N VAL A 17 21.68 28.99 -21.39
CA VAL A 17 20.22 29.17 -21.24
C VAL A 17 19.41 28.34 -22.26
N SER A 18 19.99 28.00 -23.41
CA SER A 18 19.34 27.07 -24.37
C SER A 18 19.61 25.59 -24.04
N ALA A 19 20.65 25.27 -23.28
CA ALA A 19 20.89 23.93 -22.76
C ALA A 19 20.01 23.62 -21.51
N GLU A 20 19.73 24.62 -20.67
CA GLU A 20 18.77 24.48 -19.56
C GLU A 20 17.31 24.33 -20.02
N LYS A 21 16.95 24.72 -21.24
CA LYS A 21 15.58 24.56 -21.80
C LYS A 21 15.33 23.26 -22.55
N LYS A 22 16.26 22.31 -22.58
CA LYS A 22 15.97 20.90 -22.78
C LYS A 22 15.69 20.25 -21.42
N GLU A 23 14.72 20.75 -20.67
CA GLU A 23 13.92 19.89 -19.79
C GLU A 23 13.40 18.76 -20.68
N THR A 24 14.06 17.64 -20.63
CA THR A 24 13.45 16.36 -20.95
C THR A 24 12.23 16.27 -20.06
N LYS A 25 11.06 16.71 -20.54
CA LYS A 25 9.77 16.36 -19.97
C LYS A 25 9.77 14.85 -19.91
N LEU A 26 10.20 14.32 -18.77
CA LEU A 26 9.99 12.93 -18.41
C LEU A 26 8.48 12.73 -18.53
N LYS A 27 8.03 12.19 -19.68
CA LYS A 27 6.66 11.80 -19.92
C LYS A 27 6.36 10.54 -19.08
N ALA A 28 6.34 10.69 -17.76
CA ALA A 28 5.67 9.73 -16.91
C ALA A 28 4.18 9.86 -17.23
N ILE A 29 3.53 8.76 -17.55
CA ILE A 29 2.08 8.72 -17.71
C ILE A 29 1.49 9.24 -16.39
N ASN A 30 0.61 10.23 -16.46
CA ASN A 30 -0.06 10.74 -15.27
C ASN A 30 -0.82 9.57 -14.62
N PRO A 31 -0.61 9.28 -13.33
CA PRO A 31 -1.26 8.17 -12.65
C PRO A 31 -2.80 8.20 -12.78
N MET A 32 -3.41 9.39 -12.72
CA MET A 32 -4.85 9.54 -12.92
C MET A 32 -5.28 9.08 -14.32
N PHE A 33 -4.52 9.43 -15.36
CA PHE A 33 -4.82 9.01 -16.74
C PHE A 33 -4.70 7.49 -16.88
N PHE A 34 -3.74 6.87 -16.18
CA PHE A 34 -3.59 5.43 -16.14
C PHE A 34 -4.80 4.72 -15.52
N LEU A 35 -5.33 5.24 -14.40
CA LEU A 35 -6.56 4.71 -13.79
C LEU A 35 -7.79 4.90 -14.69
N VAL A 36 -7.88 6.02 -15.38
CA VAL A 36 -8.95 6.22 -16.38
C VAL A 36 -8.89 5.15 -17.48
N ILE A 37 -7.71 4.80 -17.96
CA ILE A 37 -7.55 3.70 -18.91
C ILE A 37 -8.05 2.37 -18.32
N ILE A 38 -7.71 2.06 -17.06
CA ILE A 38 -8.19 0.83 -16.40
C ILE A 38 -9.72 0.84 -16.29
N ILE A 39 -10.32 1.94 -15.88
CA ILE A 39 -11.78 2.11 -15.81
C ILE A 39 -12.43 1.84 -17.17
N LEU A 40 -11.86 2.38 -18.25
CA LEU A 40 -12.35 2.14 -19.61
C LEU A 40 -12.17 0.69 -20.05
N LEU A 41 -11.07 0.05 -19.68
CA LEU A 41 -10.85 -1.38 -19.95
C LEU A 41 -11.85 -2.27 -19.19
N CYS A 42 -12.16 -1.97 -17.93
CA CYS A 42 -13.20 -2.66 -17.16
C CYS A 42 -14.58 -2.46 -17.81
N ALA A 43 -14.90 -1.24 -18.25
CA ALA A 43 -16.15 -0.98 -18.96
C ALA A 43 -16.20 -1.74 -20.31
N LEU A 44 -15.11 -1.81 -21.05
CA LEU A 44 -15.04 -2.62 -22.29
C LEU A 44 -15.21 -4.11 -21.99
N ALA A 45 -14.60 -4.61 -20.93
CA ALA A 45 -14.74 -6.00 -20.48
C ALA A 45 -16.20 -6.37 -20.21
N SER A 46 -17.05 -5.44 -19.74
CA SER A 46 -18.47 -5.66 -19.51
C SER A 46 -19.28 -6.01 -20.78
N TYR A 47 -18.75 -5.71 -21.97
CA TYR A 47 -19.34 -6.07 -23.25
C TYR A 47 -18.87 -7.41 -23.79
N ILE A 48 -17.73 -7.91 -23.29
CA ILE A 48 -17.04 -9.09 -23.84
C ILE A 48 -17.19 -10.30 -22.91
N VAL A 49 -17.03 -10.07 -21.60
CA VAL A 49 -17.12 -11.13 -20.57
C VAL A 49 -18.58 -11.40 -20.26
N PRO A 50 -19.05 -12.65 -20.37
CA PRO A 50 -20.42 -13.01 -20.01
C PRO A 50 -20.71 -12.68 -18.54
N ALA A 51 -21.87 -12.11 -18.25
CA ALA A 51 -22.31 -11.88 -16.89
C ALA A 51 -22.66 -13.21 -16.23
N GLY A 52 -22.25 -13.39 -14.98
CA GLY A 52 -22.51 -14.57 -14.19
C GLY A 52 -22.55 -14.22 -12.70
N THR A 53 -23.19 -15.04 -11.93
CA THR A 53 -23.32 -14.84 -10.50
C THR A 53 -23.26 -16.17 -9.75
N TYR A 54 -22.77 -16.09 -8.51
CA TYR A 54 -22.96 -17.11 -7.50
C TYR A 54 -24.07 -16.68 -6.54
N GLU A 55 -24.81 -17.62 -6.01
CA GLU A 55 -25.68 -17.35 -4.87
C GLU A 55 -24.83 -17.06 -3.63
N ARG A 56 -25.27 -16.11 -2.82
CA ARG A 56 -24.63 -15.75 -1.56
C ARG A 56 -25.46 -16.24 -0.40
N VAL A 57 -24.82 -16.97 0.49
CA VAL A 57 -25.45 -17.59 1.66
C VAL A 57 -24.84 -16.99 2.91
N PHE A 58 -25.68 -16.64 3.89
CA PHE A 58 -25.18 -16.19 5.18
C PHE A 58 -24.54 -17.35 5.95
N ASP A 59 -23.26 -17.27 6.19
CA ASP A 59 -22.51 -18.21 7.01
C ASP A 59 -22.49 -17.76 8.47
N ALA A 60 -23.12 -18.54 9.35
CA ALA A 60 -23.20 -18.22 10.77
C ALA A 60 -21.87 -18.34 11.52
N VAL A 61 -20.86 -19.02 10.94
CA VAL A 61 -19.54 -19.21 11.56
C VAL A 61 -18.65 -18.00 11.33
N SER A 62 -18.64 -17.49 10.10
CA SER A 62 -17.89 -16.28 9.73
C SER A 62 -18.68 -14.99 9.95
N GLU A 63 -20.00 -15.10 10.26
CA GLU A 63 -20.94 -13.98 10.36
C GLU A 63 -20.97 -13.09 9.09
N ARG A 64 -20.81 -13.70 7.91
CA ARG A 64 -20.72 -13.02 6.62
C ARG A 64 -21.52 -13.73 5.53
N GLU A 65 -21.84 -13.00 4.48
CA GLU A 65 -22.30 -13.60 3.24
C GLU A 65 -21.09 -14.21 2.50
N ILE A 66 -21.18 -15.48 2.18
CA ILE A 66 -20.21 -16.24 1.41
C ILE A 66 -20.83 -16.78 0.12
N VAL A 67 -20.00 -17.09 -0.85
CA VAL A 67 -20.40 -17.66 -2.13
C VAL A 67 -20.72 -19.14 -1.97
N ASP A 68 -21.86 -19.63 -2.52
CA ASP A 68 -22.09 -21.06 -2.70
C ASP A 68 -21.33 -21.55 -3.96
N PRO A 69 -20.32 -22.43 -3.81
CA PRO A 69 -19.46 -22.87 -4.91
C PRO A 69 -20.21 -23.56 -6.06
N ASN A 70 -21.37 -24.17 -5.77
CA ASN A 70 -22.14 -24.96 -6.73
C ASN A 70 -23.25 -24.17 -7.43
N SER A 71 -23.41 -22.89 -7.09
CA SER A 71 -24.54 -22.07 -7.55
C SER A 71 -24.22 -21.24 -8.80
N PHE A 72 -23.00 -21.31 -9.34
CA PHE A 72 -22.64 -20.48 -10.49
C PHE A 72 -23.57 -20.69 -11.68
N HIS A 73 -24.08 -19.59 -12.20
CA HIS A 73 -24.84 -19.58 -13.43
C HIS A 73 -24.65 -18.27 -14.19
N TYR A 74 -24.72 -18.36 -15.52
CA TYR A 74 -24.73 -17.18 -16.36
C TYR A 74 -26.08 -16.48 -16.27
N ILE A 75 -26.05 -15.16 -16.30
CA ILE A 75 -27.21 -14.29 -16.30
C ILE A 75 -27.22 -13.43 -17.54
N ASP A 76 -28.33 -12.72 -17.77
CA ASP A 76 -28.41 -11.77 -18.88
C ASP A 76 -27.33 -10.70 -18.77
N GLN A 77 -26.67 -10.43 -19.88
CA GLN A 77 -25.54 -9.49 -19.91
C GLN A 77 -26.05 -8.07 -19.63
N ASN A 78 -25.39 -7.41 -18.68
CA ASN A 78 -25.65 -6.04 -18.29
C ASN A 78 -24.43 -5.14 -18.54
N PRO A 79 -24.13 -4.80 -19.80
CA PRO A 79 -22.97 -3.99 -20.10
C PRO A 79 -23.13 -2.57 -19.55
N VAL A 80 -22.03 -2.03 -19.03
CA VAL A 80 -22.01 -0.73 -18.36
C VAL A 80 -22.32 0.39 -19.38
N SER A 81 -23.39 1.16 -19.12
CA SER A 81 -23.74 2.32 -19.93
C SER A 81 -22.73 3.46 -19.77
N LEU A 82 -22.69 4.40 -20.71
CA LEU A 82 -21.85 5.60 -20.58
C LEU A 82 -22.21 6.39 -19.31
N PHE A 83 -23.47 6.43 -18.93
CA PHE A 83 -23.91 7.12 -17.72
C PHE A 83 -23.45 6.37 -16.45
N SER A 84 -23.56 5.06 -16.40
CA SER A 84 -23.05 4.22 -15.31
C SER A 84 -21.54 4.32 -15.17
N LEU A 85 -20.81 4.40 -16.29
CA LEU A 85 -19.37 4.64 -16.33
C LEU A 85 -19.00 5.97 -15.65
N LEU A 86 -19.74 7.04 -15.91
CA LEU A 86 -19.50 8.32 -15.25
C LEU A 86 -19.90 8.29 -13.78
N MET A 87 -21.00 7.60 -13.45
CA MET A 87 -21.43 7.41 -12.06
C MET A 87 -20.44 6.58 -11.25
N SER A 88 -19.75 5.62 -11.85
CA SER A 88 -18.80 4.74 -11.14
C SER A 88 -17.70 5.54 -10.42
N VAL A 89 -17.30 6.69 -10.97
CA VAL A 89 -16.32 7.57 -10.33
C VAL A 89 -16.85 8.12 -9.01
N THR A 90 -18.10 8.60 -8.98
CA THR A 90 -18.73 9.12 -7.77
C THR A 90 -18.98 8.00 -6.75
N LEU A 91 -19.48 6.85 -7.23
CA LEU A 91 -19.70 5.67 -6.39
C LEU A 91 -18.39 5.11 -5.84
N GLY A 92 -17.33 5.10 -6.64
CA GLY A 92 -15.99 4.70 -6.19
C GLY A 92 -15.44 5.59 -5.08
N MET A 93 -15.64 6.92 -5.19
CA MET A 93 -15.29 7.85 -4.10
C MET A 93 -16.13 7.63 -2.84
N GLN A 94 -17.43 7.37 -2.99
CA GLN A 94 -18.32 7.07 -1.86
C GLN A 94 -17.95 5.76 -1.18
N ASN A 95 -17.64 4.71 -1.96
CA ASN A 95 -17.20 3.42 -1.43
C ASN A 95 -15.88 3.51 -0.65
N ALA A 96 -14.96 4.37 -1.10
CA ALA A 96 -13.68 4.62 -0.46
C ALA A 96 -13.70 5.79 0.53
N ALA A 97 -14.87 6.34 0.87
CA ALA A 97 -14.99 7.57 1.65
C ALA A 97 -14.26 7.49 3.00
N TYR A 98 -14.32 6.36 3.69
CA TYR A 98 -13.66 6.16 4.97
C TYR A 98 -12.13 6.33 4.87
N VAL A 99 -11.49 5.79 3.83
CA VAL A 99 -10.04 5.97 3.60
C VAL A 99 -9.74 7.40 3.16
N ILE A 100 -10.58 7.99 2.32
CA ILE A 100 -10.42 9.36 1.83
C ILE A 100 -10.44 10.36 3.00
N PHE A 101 -11.44 10.27 3.88
CA PHE A 101 -11.53 11.17 5.05
C PHE A 101 -10.38 10.94 6.04
N PHE A 102 -9.97 9.69 6.23
CA PHE A 102 -8.80 9.35 7.04
C PHE A 102 -7.53 10.02 6.52
N LEU A 103 -7.26 9.93 5.22
CA LEU A 103 -6.12 10.58 4.57
C LEU A 103 -6.15 12.10 4.71
N LEU A 104 -7.31 12.73 4.53
CA LEU A 104 -7.45 14.18 4.71
C LEU A 104 -7.08 14.56 6.14
N ILE A 105 -7.61 13.88 7.15
CA ILE A 105 -7.33 14.16 8.56
C ILE A 105 -5.85 13.97 8.88
N ILE A 106 -5.23 12.90 8.38
CA ILE A 106 -3.79 12.66 8.54
C ILE A 106 -2.97 13.80 7.93
N GLY A 107 -3.27 14.15 6.67
CA GLY A 107 -2.57 15.23 5.98
C GLY A 107 -2.68 16.55 6.73
N GLY A 108 -3.89 16.86 7.23
CA GLY A 108 -4.13 18.01 8.09
C GLY A 108 -3.32 17.98 9.39
N THR A 109 -3.32 16.84 10.07
CA THR A 109 -2.54 16.63 11.29
C THR A 109 -1.05 16.89 11.08
N PHE A 110 -0.47 16.29 10.03
CA PHE A 110 0.95 16.49 9.73
C PHE A 110 1.27 17.92 9.34
N ALA A 111 0.40 18.62 8.60
CA ALA A 111 0.59 20.02 8.24
C ALA A 111 0.55 20.94 9.47
N VAL A 112 -0.34 20.68 10.43
CA VAL A 112 -0.38 21.40 11.73
C VAL A 112 0.89 21.14 12.54
N LEU A 113 1.32 19.87 12.66
CA LEU A 113 2.54 19.52 13.38
C LEU A 113 3.79 20.13 12.73
N ASP A 114 3.85 20.17 11.41
CA ASP A 114 4.94 20.82 10.66
C ASP A 114 4.97 22.33 10.91
N ALA A 115 3.81 22.98 10.92
CA ALA A 115 3.67 24.40 11.25
C ALA A 115 4.19 24.75 12.66
N THR A 116 4.19 23.79 13.61
CA THR A 116 4.82 23.99 14.93
C THR A 116 6.35 23.97 14.88
N GLY A 117 6.97 23.48 13.78
CA GLY A 117 8.39 23.22 13.66
C GLY A 117 8.90 22.01 14.44
N ALA A 118 8.03 21.28 15.14
CA ALA A 118 8.42 20.16 15.99
C ALA A 118 8.92 18.96 15.20
N ILE A 119 8.29 18.66 14.05
CA ILE A 119 8.71 17.58 13.15
C ILE A 119 10.10 17.84 12.63
N ASN A 120 10.36 19.04 12.09
CA ASN A 120 11.66 19.42 11.54
C ASN A 120 12.77 19.38 12.61
N ALA A 121 12.51 19.91 13.81
CA ALA A 121 13.46 19.85 14.92
C ALA A 121 13.71 18.41 15.41
N GLY A 122 12.66 17.57 15.43
CA GLY A 122 12.73 16.16 15.78
C GLY A 122 13.58 15.36 14.80
N MET A 123 13.28 15.48 13.51
CA MET A 123 14.00 14.77 12.44
C MET A 123 15.47 15.18 12.40
N ALA A 124 15.77 16.48 12.46
CA ALA A 124 17.13 16.96 12.50
C ALA A 124 17.94 16.36 13.67
N ASN A 125 17.30 16.21 14.85
CA ASN A 125 17.93 15.60 16.01
C ASN A 125 18.15 14.08 15.83
N VAL A 126 17.21 13.37 15.20
CA VAL A 126 17.36 11.94 14.84
C VAL A 126 18.52 11.77 13.87
N VAL A 127 18.52 12.52 12.77
CA VAL A 127 19.61 12.46 11.75
C VAL A 127 20.98 12.74 12.38
N LYS A 128 21.05 13.73 13.27
CA LYS A 128 22.30 14.03 13.99
C LYS A 128 22.78 12.87 14.88
N LYS A 129 21.85 12.18 15.55
CA LYS A 129 22.16 11.04 16.42
C LYS A 129 22.47 9.75 15.67
N THR A 130 21.88 9.56 14.48
CA THR A 130 22.07 8.37 13.64
C THR A 130 23.17 8.53 12.60
N ARG A 131 23.87 9.66 12.59
CA ARG A 131 24.95 9.94 11.64
C ARG A 131 25.99 8.83 11.64
N GLY A 132 26.23 8.24 10.46
CA GLY A 132 27.11 7.08 10.26
C GLY A 132 26.44 5.70 10.47
N LYS A 133 25.17 5.65 10.87
CA LYS A 133 24.38 4.41 11.05
C LYS A 133 23.01 4.52 10.40
N GLU A 134 22.84 5.38 9.39
CA GLU A 134 21.53 5.69 8.79
C GLU A 134 20.88 4.47 8.16
N LEU A 135 21.68 3.53 7.61
CA LEU A 135 21.16 2.27 7.06
C LEU A 135 20.46 1.40 8.11
N LEU A 136 20.75 1.56 9.39
CA LEU A 136 20.13 0.77 10.46
C LEU A 136 18.67 1.18 10.71
N MET A 137 18.28 2.38 10.31
CA MET A 137 16.88 2.83 10.36
C MET A 137 15.96 1.92 9.54
N ILE A 138 16.44 1.46 8.37
CA ILE A 138 15.66 0.67 7.42
C ILE A 138 15.13 -0.62 8.06
N PRO A 139 15.96 -1.54 8.57
CA PRO A 139 15.46 -2.78 9.16
C PRO A 139 14.60 -2.53 10.41
N ILE A 140 14.91 -1.52 11.22
CA ILE A 140 14.12 -1.20 12.42
C ILE A 140 12.69 -0.79 12.01
N CYS A 141 12.54 0.14 11.08
CA CYS A 141 11.23 0.57 10.59
C CYS A 141 10.49 -0.56 9.89
N MET A 142 11.17 -1.35 9.04
CA MET A 142 10.56 -2.46 8.33
C MET A 142 10.07 -3.56 9.28
N ILE A 143 10.78 -3.84 10.37
CA ILE A 143 10.29 -4.77 11.41
C ILE A 143 9.01 -4.23 12.05
N VAL A 144 8.96 -2.94 12.40
CA VAL A 144 7.78 -2.32 13.01
C VAL A 144 6.57 -2.39 12.07
N PHE A 145 6.70 -1.97 10.81
CA PHE A 145 5.62 -2.00 9.83
C PHE A 145 5.23 -3.45 9.49
N GLY A 146 6.20 -4.34 9.29
CA GLY A 146 5.94 -5.74 9.03
C GLY A 146 5.20 -6.43 10.17
N CYS A 147 5.59 -6.19 11.42
CA CYS A 147 4.88 -6.70 12.59
C CYS A 147 3.45 -6.13 12.69
N GLY A 148 3.26 -4.83 12.47
CA GLY A 148 1.93 -4.21 12.46
C GLY A 148 1.00 -4.88 11.46
N SER A 149 1.50 -5.14 10.25
CA SER A 149 0.77 -5.83 9.20
C SER A 149 0.50 -7.31 9.54
N CYS A 150 1.52 -8.03 10.04
CA CYS A 150 1.46 -9.45 10.35
C CYS A 150 0.50 -9.80 11.48
N PHE A 151 0.49 -8.98 12.55
CA PHE A 151 -0.30 -9.24 13.74
C PHE A 151 -1.64 -8.52 13.77
N ALA A 152 -1.69 -7.24 13.35
CA ALA A 152 -2.89 -6.42 13.44
C ALA A 152 -3.61 -6.25 12.09
N GLY A 153 -2.95 -6.56 10.97
CA GLY A 153 -3.54 -6.39 9.64
C GLY A 153 -3.49 -4.95 9.11
N ASN A 154 -2.63 -4.12 9.70
CA ASN A 154 -2.48 -2.74 9.24
C ASN A 154 -1.87 -2.68 7.83
N PHE A 155 -2.47 -1.88 6.96
CA PHE A 155 -1.99 -1.60 5.61
C PHE A 155 -2.32 -0.16 5.20
N GLU A 156 -3.61 0.21 5.14
CA GLU A 156 -4.07 1.57 4.83
C GLU A 156 -3.59 2.60 5.85
N GLU A 157 -3.55 2.22 7.13
CA GLU A 157 -3.11 3.07 8.24
C GLU A 157 -1.66 3.52 8.10
N PHE A 158 -0.85 2.74 7.37
CA PHE A 158 0.55 3.09 7.13
C PHE A 158 0.72 4.31 6.22
N LEU A 159 -0.32 4.72 5.49
CA LEU A 159 -0.32 5.97 4.74
C LEU A 159 -0.02 7.18 5.64
N ALA A 160 -0.43 7.11 6.92
CA ALA A 160 -0.12 8.13 7.91
C ALA A 160 1.38 8.39 8.10
N PHE A 161 2.20 7.36 7.90
CA PHE A 161 3.64 7.44 8.16
C PHE A 161 4.45 7.80 6.92
N VAL A 162 3.84 7.79 5.73
CA VAL A 162 4.53 8.07 4.46
C VAL A 162 5.26 9.41 4.47
N PRO A 163 4.64 10.55 4.87
CA PRO A 163 5.34 11.84 4.87
C PRO A 163 6.55 11.85 5.81
N LEU A 164 6.42 11.22 6.97
CA LEU A 164 7.48 11.16 7.97
C LEU A 164 8.67 10.33 7.48
N VAL A 165 8.41 9.13 6.97
CA VAL A 165 9.45 8.22 6.46
C VAL A 165 10.13 8.81 5.23
N LEU A 166 9.37 9.46 4.33
CA LEU A 166 9.90 10.16 3.17
C LEU A 166 10.90 11.24 3.58
N ALA A 167 10.48 12.14 4.49
CA ALA A 167 11.34 13.22 4.95
C ALA A 167 12.62 12.71 5.64
N CYS A 168 12.51 11.65 6.45
CA CYS A 168 13.66 10.99 7.06
C CYS A 168 14.60 10.41 5.99
N CYS A 169 14.08 9.68 5.01
CA CYS A 169 14.87 9.05 3.94
C CYS A 169 15.63 10.10 3.13
N LEU A 170 14.96 11.14 2.63
CA LEU A 170 15.57 12.19 1.84
C LEU A 170 16.66 12.95 2.64
N THR A 171 16.38 13.26 3.91
CA THR A 171 17.36 13.94 4.78
C THR A 171 18.60 13.07 5.07
N MET A 172 18.44 11.73 5.12
CA MET A 172 19.56 10.77 5.31
C MET A 172 20.31 10.44 4.02
N GLY A 173 19.90 11.01 2.88
CA GLY A 173 20.53 10.80 1.58
C GLY A 173 20.05 9.53 0.85
N PHE A 174 18.87 9.01 1.22
CA PHE A 174 18.15 7.98 0.48
C PHE A 174 17.16 8.63 -0.51
N ASP A 175 16.47 7.83 -1.31
CA ASP A 175 15.47 8.28 -2.27
C ASP A 175 14.03 7.98 -1.81
N SER A 176 13.05 8.52 -2.52
CA SER A 176 11.63 8.30 -2.27
C SER A 176 11.21 6.84 -2.49
N LEU A 177 11.86 6.09 -3.38
CA LEU A 177 11.63 4.64 -3.55
C LEU A 177 12.01 3.87 -2.28
N THR A 178 13.09 4.26 -1.62
CA THR A 178 13.48 3.67 -0.32
C THR A 178 12.40 3.92 0.73
N ALA A 179 11.83 5.13 0.78
CA ALA A 179 10.79 5.47 1.74
C ALA A 179 9.51 4.61 1.55
N VAL A 180 9.03 4.52 0.31
CA VAL A 180 7.89 3.66 -0.03
C VAL A 180 8.21 2.18 0.24
N GLY A 181 9.43 1.74 -0.09
CA GLY A 181 9.89 0.37 0.13
C GLY A 181 9.95 -0.02 1.60
N ILE A 182 10.40 0.87 2.50
CA ILE A 182 10.43 0.63 3.94
C ILE A 182 9.04 0.30 4.48
N ILE A 183 8.02 1.03 4.04
CA ILE A 183 6.65 0.85 4.52
C ILE A 183 5.99 -0.34 3.81
N PHE A 184 5.88 -0.27 2.50
CA PHE A 184 4.99 -1.16 1.75
C PHE A 184 5.62 -2.51 1.41
N CYS A 185 6.95 -2.64 1.25
CA CYS A 185 7.56 -3.96 1.15
C CYS A 185 7.53 -4.71 2.49
N ALA A 186 7.60 -3.99 3.62
CA ALA A 186 7.44 -4.59 4.94
C ALA A 186 5.99 -4.97 5.22
N ALA A 187 5.04 -4.11 4.85
CA ALA A 187 3.61 -4.38 4.96
C ALA A 187 3.20 -5.61 4.15
N ALA A 188 3.64 -5.71 2.89
CA ALA A 188 3.41 -6.88 2.07
C ALA A 188 3.98 -8.17 2.69
N ALA A 189 5.22 -8.13 3.19
CA ALA A 189 5.80 -9.27 3.89
C ALA A 189 4.99 -9.67 5.12
N GLY A 190 4.48 -8.69 5.88
CA GLY A 190 3.62 -8.91 7.05
C GLY A 190 2.27 -9.51 6.68
N TYR A 191 1.61 -9.00 5.66
CA TYR A 191 0.35 -9.53 5.13
C TYR A 191 0.53 -10.97 4.62
N GLY A 192 1.60 -11.25 3.85
CA GLY A 192 1.88 -12.61 3.36
C GLY A 192 2.12 -13.62 4.48
N GLY A 193 2.77 -13.20 5.58
CA GLY A 193 3.00 -14.03 6.75
C GLY A 193 1.84 -14.10 7.75
N ALA A 194 1.00 -13.09 7.82
CA ALA A 194 -0.24 -12.91 8.60
C ALA A 194 -0.45 -13.90 9.76
N MET A 195 0.24 -13.70 10.88
CA MET A 195 0.16 -14.63 12.02
C MET A 195 -1.19 -14.57 12.73
N THR A 196 -1.66 -13.36 13.03
CA THR A 196 -2.93 -13.10 13.74
C THR A 196 -3.76 -11.99 13.10
N ASN A 197 -3.54 -11.71 11.81
CA ASN A 197 -4.34 -10.75 11.06
C ASN A 197 -5.79 -11.25 10.95
N ALA A 198 -6.70 -10.63 11.68
CA ALA A 198 -8.11 -11.02 11.73
C ALA A 198 -8.84 -10.75 10.40
N PHE A 199 -8.39 -9.73 9.62
CA PHE A 199 -9.08 -9.29 8.40
C PHE A 199 -8.81 -10.18 7.19
N THR A 200 -7.70 -10.93 7.21
CA THR A 200 -7.30 -11.83 6.11
C THR A 200 -7.31 -13.28 6.57
N VAL A 201 -6.25 -13.73 7.26
CA VAL A 201 -6.16 -15.13 7.70
C VAL A 201 -7.30 -15.55 8.62
N GLY A 202 -7.77 -14.66 9.51
CA GLY A 202 -8.90 -14.95 10.38
C GLY A 202 -10.18 -15.24 9.60
N VAL A 203 -10.53 -14.36 8.64
CA VAL A 203 -11.70 -14.54 7.76
C VAL A 203 -11.54 -15.80 6.91
N ALA A 204 -10.39 -16.01 6.27
CA ALA A 204 -10.14 -17.16 5.43
C ALA A 204 -10.24 -18.48 6.20
N GLN A 205 -9.68 -18.56 7.41
CA GLN A 205 -9.78 -19.74 8.27
C GLN A 205 -11.20 -19.98 8.75
N SER A 206 -11.94 -18.93 9.12
CA SER A 206 -13.36 -19.06 9.51
C SER A 206 -14.18 -19.69 8.39
N ILE A 207 -14.05 -19.18 7.15
CA ILE A 207 -14.76 -19.73 5.97
C ILE A 207 -14.29 -21.15 5.65
N ALA A 208 -13.01 -21.46 5.80
CA ALA A 208 -12.47 -22.80 5.59
C ALA A 208 -12.82 -23.80 6.71
N GLY A 209 -13.50 -23.36 7.78
CA GLY A 209 -13.82 -24.20 8.93
C GLY A 209 -12.62 -24.60 9.77
N LEU A 210 -11.58 -23.75 9.83
CA LEU A 210 -10.35 -23.97 10.57
C LEU A 210 -10.35 -23.23 11.90
N PRO A 211 -9.67 -23.75 12.93
CA PRO A 211 -9.45 -23.00 14.17
C PRO A 211 -8.73 -21.68 13.90
N MET A 212 -9.20 -20.60 14.50
CA MET A 212 -8.66 -19.26 14.32
C MET A 212 -7.15 -19.23 14.64
N PHE A 213 -6.39 -18.64 13.73
CA PHE A 213 -4.93 -18.49 13.81
C PHE A 213 -4.13 -19.80 13.91
N SER A 214 -4.76 -20.97 13.63
CA SER A 214 -4.04 -22.25 13.56
C SER A 214 -2.92 -22.20 12.51
N GLY A 215 -1.86 -23.01 12.70
CA GLY A 215 -0.70 -23.05 11.80
C GLY A 215 0.17 -21.80 11.86
N ILE A 216 0.19 -21.08 12.97
CA ILE A 216 0.93 -19.83 13.17
C ILE A 216 2.46 -20.02 13.02
N GLU A 217 3.00 -21.21 13.31
CA GLU A 217 4.43 -21.49 13.30
C GLU A 217 5.01 -21.36 11.88
N LEU A 218 4.37 -21.97 10.89
CA LEU A 218 4.81 -21.90 9.51
C LEU A 218 4.64 -20.49 8.94
N ARG A 219 3.54 -19.80 9.29
CA ARG A 219 3.33 -18.40 8.90
C ARG A 219 4.35 -17.47 9.53
N GLY A 220 4.76 -17.71 10.78
CA GLY A 220 5.84 -16.98 11.43
C GLY A 220 7.19 -17.15 10.73
N ALA A 221 7.52 -18.38 10.33
CA ALA A 221 8.73 -18.66 9.53
C ALA A 221 8.66 -17.99 8.15
N LEU A 222 7.50 -18.06 7.50
CA LEU A 222 7.25 -17.38 6.23
C LEU A 222 7.39 -15.86 6.35
N PHE A 223 6.79 -15.25 7.37
CA PHE A 223 6.94 -13.81 7.67
C PHE A 223 8.40 -13.42 7.82
N ALA A 224 9.16 -14.17 8.61
CA ALA A 224 10.59 -13.89 8.81
C ALA A 224 11.38 -14.00 7.51
N ALA A 225 11.07 -14.96 6.65
CA ALA A 225 11.71 -15.13 5.34
C ALA A 225 11.36 -13.96 4.39
N LEU A 226 10.07 -13.63 4.23
CA LEU A 226 9.60 -12.54 3.37
C LEU A 226 10.16 -11.18 3.82
N LEU A 227 10.08 -10.90 5.12
CA LEU A 227 10.60 -9.66 5.69
C LEU A 227 12.13 -9.59 5.56
N GLY A 228 12.83 -10.70 5.80
CA GLY A 228 14.28 -10.76 5.65
C GLY A 228 14.73 -10.44 4.23
N VAL A 229 14.11 -11.04 3.22
CA VAL A 229 14.36 -10.75 1.79
C VAL A 229 14.06 -9.28 1.49
N SER A 230 12.93 -8.76 1.98
CA SER A 230 12.54 -7.36 1.79
C SER A 230 13.56 -6.39 2.39
N ILE A 231 13.99 -6.64 3.63
CA ILE A 231 15.01 -5.81 4.31
C ILE A 231 16.31 -5.79 3.52
N VAL A 232 16.80 -6.95 3.12
CA VAL A 232 18.06 -7.05 2.34
C VAL A 232 17.94 -6.29 1.03
N TYR A 233 16.81 -6.43 0.33
CA TYR A 233 16.58 -5.75 -0.94
C TYR A 233 16.54 -4.22 -0.79
N VAL A 234 15.74 -3.73 0.16
CA VAL A 234 15.60 -2.28 0.40
C VAL A 234 16.92 -1.68 0.89
N MET A 235 17.64 -2.37 1.78
CA MET A 235 18.95 -1.93 2.26
C MET A 235 19.99 -1.89 1.13
N TRP A 236 19.99 -2.90 0.25
CA TRP A 236 20.88 -2.93 -0.91
C TRP A 236 20.63 -1.74 -1.83
N HIS A 237 19.36 -1.45 -2.14
CA HIS A 237 18.97 -0.29 -2.95
C HIS A 237 19.38 1.02 -2.28
N ALA A 238 19.04 1.21 -1.01
CA ALA A 238 19.35 2.40 -0.23
C ALA A 238 20.88 2.65 -0.14
N ALA A 239 21.67 1.60 0.08
CA ALA A 239 23.13 1.70 0.11
C ALA A 239 23.72 2.12 -1.24
N LYS A 240 23.15 1.59 -2.35
CA LYS A 240 23.53 1.96 -3.71
C LYS A 240 23.22 3.45 -3.98
N VAL A 241 22.01 3.90 -3.64
CA VAL A 241 21.59 5.30 -3.81
C VAL A 241 22.43 6.22 -2.97
N LYS A 242 22.69 5.88 -1.70
CA LYS A 242 23.53 6.69 -0.82
C LYS A 242 24.95 6.86 -1.33
N LYS A 243 25.51 5.81 -1.93
CA LYS A 243 26.86 5.86 -2.54
C LYS A 243 26.88 6.67 -3.84
N ASN A 244 25.83 6.58 -4.64
CA ASN A 244 25.68 7.30 -5.90
C ASN A 244 24.20 7.71 -6.10
N PRO A 245 23.80 8.93 -5.68
CA PRO A 245 22.42 9.39 -5.79
C PRO A 245 21.87 9.35 -7.22
N GLN A 246 22.69 9.59 -8.23
CA GLN A 246 22.28 9.52 -9.64
C GLN A 246 21.90 8.11 -10.11
N SER A 247 22.24 7.07 -9.34
CA SER A 247 21.81 5.69 -9.64
C SER A 247 20.34 5.43 -9.33
N SER A 248 19.68 6.34 -8.61
CA SER A 248 18.24 6.27 -8.35
C SER A 248 17.46 6.61 -9.62
N SER A 249 16.46 5.78 -9.93
CA SER A 249 15.57 6.03 -11.07
C SER A 249 14.62 7.20 -10.86
N VAL A 250 14.51 7.70 -9.62
CA VAL A 250 13.67 8.85 -9.21
C VAL A 250 14.50 10.08 -8.84
N TYR A 251 15.80 10.06 -9.07
CA TYR A 251 16.71 11.15 -8.69
C TYR A 251 16.24 12.55 -9.14
N GLU A 252 15.82 12.69 -10.40
CA GLU A 252 15.34 13.97 -10.94
C GLU A 252 14.01 14.40 -10.31
N PHE A 253 13.13 13.43 -9.98
CA PHE A 253 11.86 13.71 -9.29
C PHE A 253 12.12 14.18 -7.85
N ASP A 254 12.97 13.48 -7.12
CA ASP A 254 13.33 13.83 -5.74
C ASP A 254 14.02 15.20 -5.69
N ARG A 255 14.91 15.48 -6.64
CA ARG A 255 15.61 16.78 -6.75
C ARG A 255 14.63 17.92 -7.05
N ALA A 256 13.65 17.71 -7.93
CA ALA A 256 12.65 18.72 -8.27
C ALA A 256 11.77 19.11 -7.07
N HIS A 257 11.56 18.18 -6.12
CA HIS A 257 10.69 18.35 -4.95
C HIS A 257 11.49 18.44 -3.63
N ALA A 258 12.83 18.50 -3.69
CA ALA A 258 13.70 18.52 -2.51
C ALA A 258 13.34 19.64 -1.52
N HIS A 259 12.91 20.81 -2.03
CA HIS A 259 12.56 21.97 -1.21
C HIS A 259 11.30 21.74 -0.34
N GLU A 260 10.46 20.75 -0.69
CA GLU A 260 9.25 20.44 0.04
C GLU A 260 9.50 19.53 1.26
N HIS A 261 10.57 18.72 1.24
CA HIS A 261 10.76 17.61 2.17
C HIS A 261 12.14 17.55 2.85
N VAL A 262 13.18 18.23 2.31
CA VAL A 262 14.54 18.17 2.88
C VAL A 262 14.70 19.24 3.95
N ILE A 263 15.18 18.80 5.12
CA ILE A 263 15.49 19.70 6.23
C ILE A 263 16.84 20.38 5.93
N ASP A 264 16.85 21.73 6.00
CA ASP A 264 18.09 22.48 5.93
C ASP A 264 18.96 22.18 7.17
N MET A 265 19.99 21.37 6.98
CA MET A 265 20.88 20.93 8.06
C MET A 265 21.78 22.04 8.59
N ASP A 266 21.93 23.13 7.86
CA ASP A 266 22.73 24.30 8.27
C ASP A 266 21.92 25.25 9.17
N ASN A 267 20.58 25.23 9.04
CA ASN A 267 19.64 26.05 9.82
C ASN A 267 18.73 25.21 10.73
N ILE A 268 19.26 24.19 11.38
CA ILE A 268 18.47 23.32 12.27
C ILE A 268 17.88 24.13 13.43
N PRO A 269 16.54 24.21 13.55
CA PRO A 269 15.91 24.86 14.70
C PRO A 269 16.30 24.11 15.99
N LYS A 270 16.72 24.86 17.00
CA LYS A 270 16.99 24.27 18.32
C LYS A 270 15.72 23.63 18.88
N MET A 271 15.84 22.39 19.33
CA MET A 271 14.73 21.69 19.98
C MET A 271 14.27 22.44 21.24
N THR A 272 13.11 23.05 21.19
CA THR A 272 12.48 23.74 22.34
C THR A 272 11.69 22.74 23.22
N THR A 273 11.31 23.19 24.42
CA THR A 273 10.42 22.39 25.29
C THR A 273 9.06 22.16 24.64
N ARG A 274 8.53 23.16 23.90
CA ARG A 274 7.27 23.00 23.15
C ARG A 274 7.41 21.93 22.07
N HIS A 275 8.48 21.92 21.28
CA HIS A 275 8.74 20.90 20.27
C HIS A 275 8.80 19.48 20.91
N LYS A 276 9.43 19.33 22.08
CA LYS A 276 9.45 18.05 22.81
C LYS A 276 8.08 17.59 23.23
N LEU A 277 7.24 18.51 23.73
CA LEU A 277 5.87 18.19 24.15
C LEU A 277 5.00 17.79 22.94
N VAL A 278 5.10 18.48 21.81
CA VAL A 278 4.41 18.12 20.57
C VAL A 278 4.81 16.72 20.12
N LEU A 279 6.12 16.40 20.11
CA LEU A 279 6.60 15.08 19.76
C LEU A 279 6.15 14.01 20.75
N ILE A 280 6.06 14.32 22.06
CA ILE A 280 5.52 13.39 23.06
C ILE A 280 4.04 13.14 22.80
N ILE A 281 3.23 14.16 22.47
CA ILE A 281 1.82 14.00 22.10
C ILE A 281 1.71 13.11 20.85
N PHE A 282 2.53 13.35 19.84
CA PHE A 282 2.55 12.53 18.63
C PHE A 282 2.87 11.07 18.94
N VAL A 283 3.98 10.80 19.65
CA VAL A 283 4.39 9.43 20.00
C VAL A 283 3.34 8.75 20.91
N ALA A 284 2.80 9.47 21.90
CA ALA A 284 1.75 8.93 22.76
C ALA A 284 0.48 8.60 21.96
N GLY A 285 0.10 9.45 21.00
CA GLY A 285 -1.01 9.19 20.09
C GLY A 285 -0.78 7.95 19.25
N ILE A 286 0.43 7.77 18.68
CA ILE A 286 0.79 6.55 17.93
C ILE A 286 0.72 5.31 18.83
N VAL A 287 1.26 5.36 20.05
CA VAL A 287 1.17 4.25 21.02
C VAL A 287 -0.29 3.93 21.35
N PHE A 288 -1.12 4.97 21.53
CA PHE A 288 -2.56 4.79 21.78
C PHE A 288 -3.28 4.19 20.57
N THR A 289 -2.93 4.59 19.35
CA THR A 289 -3.41 4.00 18.10
C THR A 289 -3.10 2.51 18.04
N VAL A 290 -1.83 2.13 18.22
CA VAL A 290 -1.38 0.72 18.20
C VAL A 290 -2.09 -0.10 19.29
N HIS A 291 -2.20 0.43 20.51
CA HIS A 291 -2.95 -0.22 21.58
C HIS A 291 -4.43 -0.38 21.23
N GLY A 292 -5.06 0.66 20.66
CA GLY A 292 -6.46 0.63 20.25
C GLY A 292 -6.74 -0.43 19.18
N VAL A 293 -5.88 -0.53 18.17
CA VAL A 293 -5.99 -1.55 17.10
C VAL A 293 -5.87 -2.95 17.70
N ILE A 294 -4.80 -3.22 18.47
CA ILE A 294 -4.51 -4.58 18.98
C ILE A 294 -5.52 -5.03 20.03
N VAL A 295 -5.91 -4.15 20.99
CA VAL A 295 -6.68 -4.54 22.18
C VAL A 295 -8.16 -4.28 22.03
N LYS A 296 -8.56 -3.22 21.29
CA LYS A 296 -9.95 -2.78 21.18
C LYS A 296 -10.54 -2.98 19.79
N GLY A 297 -9.75 -3.41 18.80
CA GLY A 297 -10.20 -3.56 17.42
C GLY A 297 -10.53 -2.23 16.74
N TYR A 298 -9.84 -1.13 17.14
CA TYR A 298 -10.02 0.16 16.46
C TYR A 298 -9.69 0.04 14.98
N TYR A 299 -10.51 0.71 14.17
CA TYR A 299 -10.36 0.76 12.73
C TYR A 299 -10.23 2.22 12.25
N ILE A 300 -10.42 2.48 11.00
CA ILE A 300 -10.09 3.76 10.34
C ILE A 300 -10.74 4.97 11.01
N ASP A 301 -12.00 4.88 11.44
CA ASP A 301 -12.72 6.01 12.04
C ASP A 301 -12.14 6.42 13.39
N GLU A 302 -11.83 5.46 14.26
CA GLU A 302 -11.21 5.72 15.55
C GLU A 302 -9.77 6.24 15.36
N LEU A 303 -9.05 5.70 14.36
CA LEU A 303 -7.72 6.20 14.02
C LEU A 303 -7.78 7.65 13.52
N ALA A 304 -8.74 7.99 12.67
CA ALA A 304 -8.98 9.36 12.21
C ALA A 304 -9.21 10.31 13.39
N ALA A 305 -10.05 9.91 14.36
CA ALA A 305 -10.33 10.70 15.56
C ALA A 305 -9.07 10.90 16.41
N ILE A 306 -8.22 9.87 16.56
CA ILE A 306 -6.95 9.98 17.30
C ILE A 306 -6.01 10.94 16.59
N PHE A 307 -5.84 10.83 15.26
CA PHE A 307 -4.99 11.75 14.49
C PHE A 307 -5.51 13.19 14.54
N LEU A 308 -6.82 13.40 14.46
CA LEU A 308 -7.41 14.72 14.64
C LEU A 308 -7.06 15.31 16.01
N ALA A 309 -7.17 14.51 17.08
CA ALA A 309 -6.79 14.93 18.43
C ALA A 309 -5.29 15.26 18.53
N ILE A 310 -4.42 14.46 17.90
CA ILE A 310 -2.97 14.74 17.83
C ILE A 310 -2.71 16.08 17.14
N GLY A 311 -3.37 16.37 16.04
CA GLY A 311 -3.21 17.62 15.30
C GLY A 311 -3.64 18.83 16.13
N VAL A 312 -4.83 18.78 16.71
CA VAL A 312 -5.38 19.89 17.52
C VAL A 312 -4.54 20.11 18.80
N LEU A 313 -4.30 19.07 19.58
CA LEU A 313 -3.53 19.16 20.82
C LEU A 313 -2.05 19.52 20.55
N GLY A 314 -1.46 18.92 19.53
CA GLY A 314 -0.10 19.23 19.10
C GLY A 314 0.05 20.66 18.63
N GLY A 315 -0.89 21.18 17.86
CA GLY A 315 -0.94 22.58 17.43
C GLY A 315 -1.03 23.55 18.60
N LEU A 316 -1.98 23.33 19.51
CA LEU A 316 -2.18 24.18 20.71
C LEU A 316 -0.92 24.18 21.60
N VAL A 317 -0.37 23.02 21.91
CA VAL A 317 0.86 22.90 22.74
C VAL A 317 2.07 23.45 22.01
N GLY A 318 2.12 23.33 20.68
CA GLY A 318 3.13 23.96 19.81
C GLY A 318 3.09 25.47 19.82
N GLY A 319 1.96 26.05 20.28
CA GLY A 319 1.77 27.50 20.42
C GLY A 319 1.05 28.15 19.25
N LEU A 320 0.40 27.37 18.40
CA LEU A 320 -0.43 27.87 17.30
C LEU A 320 -1.77 28.37 17.86
N LYS A 321 -2.30 29.40 17.24
CA LYS A 321 -3.66 29.91 17.51
C LYS A 321 -4.70 29.00 16.83
N PRO A 322 -5.97 28.98 17.31
CA PRO A 322 -7.00 28.16 16.68
C PRO A 322 -7.17 28.38 15.16
N GLY A 323 -7.07 29.63 14.69
CA GLY A 323 -7.09 29.94 13.25
C GLY A 323 -5.92 29.30 12.48
N GLU A 324 -4.70 29.40 13.03
CA GLU A 324 -3.51 28.80 12.41
C GLU A 324 -3.59 27.25 12.36
N ILE A 325 -4.29 26.64 13.32
CA ILE A 325 -4.57 25.19 13.29
C ILE A 325 -5.55 24.87 12.16
N CYS A 326 -6.62 25.66 11.99
CA CYS A 326 -7.56 25.48 10.88
C CYS A 326 -6.87 25.65 9.53
N ASP A 327 -6.05 26.70 9.37
CA ASP A 327 -5.26 26.93 8.15
C ASP A 327 -4.31 25.75 7.86
N GLY A 328 -3.72 25.17 8.93
CA GLY A 328 -2.88 23.99 8.83
C GLY A 328 -3.66 22.77 8.32
N PHE A 329 -4.86 22.52 8.84
CA PHE A 329 -5.72 21.44 8.34
C PHE A 329 -6.14 21.68 6.88
N GLU A 330 -6.56 22.90 6.52
CA GLU A 330 -6.92 23.25 5.13
C GLU A 330 -5.76 22.98 4.17
N LYS A 331 -4.56 23.44 4.51
CA LYS A 331 -3.35 23.18 3.72
C LYS A 331 -3.08 21.67 3.59
N GLY A 332 -3.21 20.93 4.69
CA GLY A 332 -2.99 19.48 4.70
C GLY A 332 -4.01 18.72 3.86
N PHE A 333 -5.28 19.11 3.91
CA PHE A 333 -6.34 18.57 3.05
C PHE A 333 -6.02 18.78 1.57
N GLY A 334 -5.58 19.98 1.20
CA GLY A 334 -5.16 20.31 -0.16
C GLY A 334 -4.04 19.40 -0.66
N ASN A 335 -3.06 19.09 0.19
CA ASN A 335 -1.95 18.20 -0.15
C ASN A 335 -2.39 16.73 -0.38
N MET A 336 -3.47 16.29 0.29
CA MET A 336 -4.01 14.94 0.18
C MET A 336 -5.07 14.77 -0.91
N LEU A 337 -5.52 15.86 -1.56
CA LEU A 337 -6.57 15.79 -2.56
C LEU A 337 -6.24 14.83 -3.71
N PHE A 338 -5.02 14.90 -4.24
CA PHE A 338 -4.60 14.03 -5.34
C PHE A 338 -4.55 12.55 -4.95
N PRO A 339 -3.93 12.13 -3.83
CA PRO A 339 -4.04 10.77 -3.30
C PRO A 339 -5.47 10.28 -3.11
N CYS A 340 -6.35 11.12 -2.56
CA CYS A 340 -7.77 10.79 -2.35
C CYS A 340 -8.51 10.51 -3.68
N ILE A 341 -8.25 11.32 -4.72
CA ILE A 341 -8.81 11.09 -6.05
C ILE A 341 -8.32 9.76 -6.62
N MET A 342 -7.05 9.40 -6.41
CA MET A 342 -6.48 8.13 -6.89
C MET A 342 -7.20 6.93 -6.28
N ILE A 343 -7.46 6.94 -4.97
CA ILE A 343 -8.21 5.88 -4.28
C ILE A 343 -9.64 5.77 -4.81
N GLY A 344 -10.33 6.89 -4.98
CA GLY A 344 -11.69 6.91 -5.53
C GLY A 344 -11.78 6.35 -6.94
N LEU A 345 -10.82 6.71 -7.81
CA LEU A 345 -10.75 6.18 -9.18
C LEU A 345 -10.42 4.68 -9.21
N ALA A 346 -9.54 4.19 -8.33
CA ALA A 346 -9.26 2.76 -8.23
C ALA A 346 -10.53 1.97 -7.86
N ASN A 347 -11.31 2.47 -6.89
CA ASN A 347 -12.58 1.88 -6.51
C ASN A 347 -13.64 1.96 -7.63
N ALA A 348 -13.61 2.96 -8.51
CA ALA A 348 -14.53 3.05 -9.65
C ALA A 348 -14.41 1.83 -10.59
N ALA A 349 -13.21 1.30 -10.80
CA ALA A 349 -13.01 0.10 -11.60
C ALA A 349 -13.70 -1.12 -10.97
N ILE A 350 -13.64 -1.26 -9.64
CA ILE A 350 -14.31 -2.35 -8.90
C ILE A 350 -15.84 -2.23 -9.05
N ILE A 351 -16.39 -1.03 -8.90
CA ILE A 351 -17.83 -0.78 -9.07
C ILE A 351 -18.31 -1.22 -10.47
N ILE A 352 -17.53 -0.91 -11.52
CA ILE A 352 -17.87 -1.32 -12.89
C ILE A 352 -17.94 -2.84 -13.03
N LEU A 353 -16.99 -3.58 -12.46
CA LEU A 353 -16.98 -5.05 -12.54
C LEU A 353 -18.13 -5.67 -11.75
N GLN A 354 -18.53 -5.06 -10.63
CA GLN A 354 -19.67 -5.46 -9.83
C GLN A 354 -21.00 -5.19 -10.54
N ASP A 355 -21.21 -3.97 -11.03
CA ASP A 355 -22.43 -3.56 -11.74
C ASP A 355 -22.66 -4.39 -13.00
N ALA A 356 -21.60 -4.73 -13.72
CA ALA A 356 -21.67 -5.60 -14.88
C ALA A 356 -21.85 -7.08 -14.56
N SER A 357 -21.80 -7.48 -13.29
CA SER A 357 -21.86 -8.87 -12.83
C SER A 357 -20.84 -9.80 -13.51
N ILE A 358 -19.65 -9.28 -13.85
CA ILE A 358 -18.60 -10.07 -14.50
C ILE A 358 -17.53 -10.55 -13.50
N MET A 359 -17.55 -10.06 -12.28
CA MET A 359 -16.57 -10.43 -11.26
C MET A 359 -16.65 -11.93 -10.92
N ASP A 360 -17.87 -12.45 -10.70
CA ASP A 360 -18.06 -13.88 -10.38
C ASP A 360 -17.70 -14.79 -11.57
N THR A 361 -17.90 -14.33 -12.81
CA THR A 361 -17.47 -15.05 -14.01
C THR A 361 -15.94 -15.16 -14.08
N ILE A 362 -15.24 -14.08 -13.74
CA ILE A 362 -13.76 -14.09 -13.74
C ILE A 362 -13.24 -15.08 -12.70
N ILE A 363 -13.79 -15.07 -11.47
CA ILE A 363 -13.35 -16.02 -10.43
C ILE A 363 -13.66 -17.45 -10.81
N HIS A 364 -14.85 -17.70 -11.41
CA HIS A 364 -15.22 -19.02 -11.89
C HIS A 364 -14.25 -19.55 -12.95
N ALA A 365 -13.88 -18.70 -13.91
CA ALA A 365 -12.89 -19.05 -14.93
C ALA A 365 -11.50 -19.33 -14.33
N LEU A 366 -11.06 -18.54 -13.35
CA LEU A 366 -9.78 -18.77 -12.66
C LEU A 366 -9.79 -20.05 -11.83
N ALA A 367 -10.92 -20.35 -11.14
CA ALA A 367 -11.06 -21.59 -10.37
C ALA A 367 -11.02 -22.82 -11.28
N SER A 368 -11.68 -22.78 -12.45
CA SER A 368 -11.70 -23.90 -13.39
C SER A 368 -10.35 -24.29 -13.97
N VAL A 369 -9.38 -23.36 -14.01
CA VAL A 369 -8.00 -23.65 -14.44
C VAL A 369 -7.30 -24.57 -13.45
N LEU A 370 -7.63 -24.49 -12.16
CA LEU A 370 -7.01 -25.32 -11.11
C LEU A 370 -7.33 -26.80 -11.27
N ASP A 371 -8.51 -27.16 -11.75
CA ASP A 371 -8.93 -28.56 -11.95
C ASP A 371 -7.99 -29.35 -12.87
N SER A 372 -7.21 -28.66 -13.70
CA SER A 372 -6.28 -29.25 -14.65
C SER A 372 -4.86 -29.49 -14.09
N LEU A 373 -4.57 -29.02 -12.87
CA LEU A 373 -3.22 -29.05 -12.30
C LEU A 373 -2.92 -30.36 -11.56
N PRO A 374 -1.66 -30.87 -11.60
CA PRO A 374 -1.23 -31.96 -10.74
C PRO A 374 -1.32 -31.58 -9.26
N ALA A 375 -1.70 -32.54 -8.40
CA ALA A 375 -1.86 -32.31 -6.95
C ALA A 375 -0.62 -31.66 -6.28
N SER A 376 0.59 -32.01 -6.73
CA SER A 376 1.84 -31.45 -6.20
C SER A 376 2.03 -29.94 -6.48
N LEU A 377 1.36 -29.40 -7.50
CA LEU A 377 1.43 -28.00 -7.89
C LEU A 377 0.17 -27.22 -7.53
N MET A 378 -0.82 -27.89 -6.95
CA MET A 378 -2.13 -27.32 -6.69
C MET A 378 -2.05 -26.06 -5.79
N ALA A 379 -1.35 -26.15 -4.66
CA ALA A 379 -1.17 -25.03 -3.74
C ALA A 379 -0.49 -23.83 -4.43
N CYS A 380 0.48 -24.09 -5.30
CA CYS A 380 1.12 -23.04 -6.10
C CYS A 380 0.16 -22.45 -7.13
N GLY A 381 -0.68 -23.28 -7.76
CA GLY A 381 -1.75 -22.82 -8.65
C GLY A 381 -2.79 -21.95 -7.92
N MET A 382 -3.24 -22.40 -6.76
CA MET A 382 -4.14 -21.61 -5.90
C MET A 382 -3.54 -20.24 -5.57
N PHE A 383 -2.27 -20.17 -5.19
CA PHE A 383 -1.57 -18.92 -4.94
C PHE A 383 -1.58 -18.01 -6.19
N VAL A 384 -1.24 -18.51 -7.36
CA VAL A 384 -1.23 -17.74 -8.61
C VAL A 384 -2.62 -17.20 -8.94
N VAL A 385 -3.66 -18.03 -8.77
CA VAL A 385 -5.06 -17.61 -8.98
C VAL A 385 -5.44 -16.50 -7.99
N GLN A 386 -5.08 -16.62 -6.72
CA GLN A 386 -5.35 -15.62 -5.70
C GLN A 386 -4.63 -14.30 -6.00
N ASP A 387 -3.36 -14.37 -6.44
CA ASP A 387 -2.53 -13.22 -6.78
C ASP A 387 -3.09 -12.47 -8.01
N ILE A 388 -3.58 -13.20 -9.03
CA ILE A 388 -4.25 -12.61 -10.18
C ILE A 388 -5.59 -11.99 -9.77
N PHE A 389 -6.37 -12.68 -8.94
CA PHE A 389 -7.66 -12.21 -8.50
C PHE A 389 -7.56 -10.97 -7.61
N ASN A 390 -6.53 -10.87 -6.80
CA ASN A 390 -6.28 -9.70 -5.97
C ASN A 390 -6.05 -8.41 -6.79
N VAL A 391 -5.57 -8.49 -8.03
CA VAL A 391 -5.52 -7.34 -8.93
C VAL A 391 -6.92 -6.76 -9.19
N ILE A 392 -7.95 -7.61 -9.14
CA ILE A 392 -9.34 -7.24 -9.41
C ILE A 392 -10.04 -6.81 -8.11
N VAL A 393 -9.81 -7.55 -7.02
CA VAL A 393 -10.40 -7.32 -5.70
C VAL A 393 -9.30 -7.14 -4.67
N PRO A 394 -8.68 -5.96 -4.55
CA PRO A 394 -7.62 -5.68 -3.60
C PRO A 394 -8.19 -5.47 -2.18
N SER A 395 -8.79 -6.51 -1.63
CA SER A 395 -9.45 -6.49 -0.31
C SER A 395 -9.35 -7.85 0.33
N GLY A 396 -8.52 -7.99 1.36
CA GLY A 396 -8.27 -9.28 2.00
C GLY A 396 -9.53 -10.00 2.46
N SER A 397 -10.41 -9.34 3.21
CA SER A 397 -11.67 -9.94 3.67
C SER A 397 -12.68 -10.16 2.54
N GLY A 398 -12.74 -9.24 1.57
CA GLY A 398 -13.59 -9.37 0.39
C GLY A 398 -13.15 -10.51 -0.51
N GLN A 399 -11.87 -10.60 -0.79
CA GLN A 399 -11.28 -11.70 -1.56
C GLN A 399 -11.52 -13.04 -0.87
N ALA A 400 -11.29 -13.14 0.45
CA ALA A 400 -11.56 -14.37 1.21
C ALA A 400 -13.01 -14.81 1.10
N ALA A 401 -13.96 -13.88 1.25
CA ALA A 401 -15.40 -14.18 1.17
C ALA A 401 -15.83 -14.73 -0.21
N ILE A 402 -15.16 -14.32 -1.27
CA ILE A 402 -15.47 -14.77 -2.63
C ILE A 402 -14.72 -16.07 -2.96
N THR A 403 -13.42 -16.16 -2.61
CA THR A 403 -12.56 -17.23 -3.12
C THR A 403 -12.47 -18.44 -2.20
N MET A 404 -12.49 -18.26 -0.87
CA MET A 404 -12.30 -19.37 0.07
C MET A 404 -13.42 -20.41 0.05
N PRO A 405 -14.72 -20.06 -0.17
CA PRO A 405 -15.78 -21.06 -0.35
C PRO A 405 -15.54 -22.01 -1.52
N LEU A 406 -14.79 -21.55 -2.54
CA LEU A 406 -14.40 -22.36 -3.70
C LEU A 406 -13.09 -23.12 -3.44
N MET A 407 -12.09 -22.42 -2.89
CA MET A 407 -10.72 -22.96 -2.73
C MET A 407 -10.63 -24.02 -1.62
N ALA A 408 -11.40 -23.88 -0.53
CA ALA A 408 -11.34 -24.85 0.56
C ALA A 408 -11.91 -26.22 0.17
N PRO A 409 -13.11 -26.36 -0.43
CA PRO A 409 -13.59 -27.63 -0.95
C PRO A 409 -12.71 -28.19 -2.08
N LEU A 410 -12.19 -27.32 -2.96
CA LEU A 410 -11.30 -27.73 -4.03
C LEU A 410 -9.99 -28.33 -3.48
N ALA A 411 -9.44 -27.74 -2.42
CA ALA A 411 -8.27 -28.28 -1.73
C ALA A 411 -8.52 -29.72 -1.20
N ASP A 412 -9.67 -29.93 -0.54
CA ASP A 412 -10.07 -31.26 -0.04
C ASP A 412 -10.14 -32.30 -1.17
N MET A 413 -10.74 -31.94 -2.31
CA MET A 413 -10.88 -32.82 -3.48
C MET A 413 -9.54 -33.20 -4.08
N LEU A 414 -8.55 -32.34 -4.00
CA LEU A 414 -7.26 -32.46 -4.67
C LEU A 414 -6.13 -32.89 -3.71
N GLY A 415 -6.47 -33.24 -2.47
CA GLY A 415 -5.54 -33.77 -1.48
C GLY A 415 -4.59 -32.73 -0.88
N VAL A 416 -4.98 -31.46 -0.94
CA VAL A 416 -4.29 -30.34 -0.28
C VAL A 416 -5.07 -29.97 0.98
N THR A 417 -4.38 -29.70 2.09
CA THR A 417 -5.07 -29.28 3.33
C THR A 417 -5.71 -27.89 3.17
N ARG A 418 -6.85 -27.67 3.79
CA ARG A 418 -7.50 -26.34 3.81
C ARG A 418 -6.58 -25.27 4.36
N GLN A 419 -5.72 -25.62 5.31
CA GLN A 419 -4.73 -24.69 5.87
C GLN A 419 -3.69 -24.25 4.83
N THR A 420 -3.29 -25.15 3.92
CA THR A 420 -2.43 -24.80 2.79
C THR A 420 -3.16 -23.91 1.77
N ALA A 421 -4.45 -24.14 1.54
CA ALA A 421 -5.26 -23.25 0.71
C ALA A 421 -5.38 -21.83 1.32
N VAL A 422 -5.57 -21.75 2.63
CA VAL A 422 -5.52 -20.45 3.36
C VAL A 422 -4.16 -19.78 3.22
N LEU A 423 -3.06 -20.54 3.29
CA LEU A 423 -1.71 -20.00 3.08
C LEU A 423 -1.53 -19.47 1.65
N ALA A 424 -2.04 -20.20 0.65
CA ALA A 424 -2.02 -19.76 -0.76
C ALA A 424 -2.84 -18.49 -0.98
N PHE A 425 -4.05 -18.42 -0.37
CA PHE A 425 -4.86 -17.21 -0.36
C PHE A 425 -4.09 -16.03 0.23
N GLN A 426 -3.53 -16.21 1.43
CA GLN A 426 -2.84 -15.15 2.17
C GLN A 426 -1.65 -14.56 1.41
N LEU A 427 -0.88 -15.41 0.73
CA LEU A 427 0.23 -15.00 -0.11
C LEU A 427 -0.24 -14.22 -1.35
N GLY A 428 -1.30 -14.69 -2.01
CA GLY A 428 -1.85 -14.06 -3.20
C GLY A 428 -2.53 -12.71 -2.91
N ASP A 429 -3.22 -12.60 -1.78
CA ASP A 429 -3.80 -11.33 -1.33
C ASP A 429 -2.73 -10.27 -0.98
N SER A 430 -1.52 -10.69 -0.66
CA SER A 430 -0.49 -9.80 -0.13
C SER A 430 0.32 -9.06 -1.20
N PHE A 431 0.90 -9.81 -2.15
CA PHE A 431 1.99 -9.28 -2.99
C PHE A 431 1.49 -8.29 -4.03
N THR A 432 0.33 -8.55 -4.61
CA THR A 432 -0.27 -7.68 -5.61
C THR A 432 -0.85 -6.40 -5.03
N ASN A 433 -1.15 -6.30 -3.74
CA ASN A 433 -1.56 -5.04 -3.09
C ASN A 433 -0.55 -3.91 -3.27
N VAL A 434 0.75 -4.26 -3.33
CA VAL A 434 1.81 -3.26 -3.54
C VAL A 434 2.25 -3.13 -5.00
N LEU A 435 1.74 -3.96 -5.89
CA LEU A 435 2.06 -3.95 -7.32
C LEU A 435 0.88 -3.49 -8.18
N ALA A 436 -0.33 -3.93 -7.84
CA ALA A 436 -1.49 -3.71 -8.69
C ALA A 436 -1.86 -2.22 -8.81
N PRO A 437 -2.22 -1.77 -10.01
CA PRO A 437 -2.67 -0.40 -10.22
C PRO A 437 -4.07 -0.13 -9.66
N THR A 438 -4.75 -1.15 -9.19
CA THR A 438 -6.03 -1.11 -8.48
C THR A 438 -5.88 -0.96 -6.97
N GLY A 439 -4.65 -1.15 -6.43
CA GLY A 439 -4.33 -0.89 -5.02
C GLY A 439 -4.33 0.62 -4.73
N GLY A 440 -5.42 1.13 -4.15
CA GLY A 440 -5.58 2.55 -3.86
C GLY A 440 -4.50 3.08 -2.93
N GLU A 441 -4.10 2.30 -1.95
CA GLU A 441 -3.14 2.63 -0.90
C GLU A 441 -1.73 2.85 -1.47
N ILE A 442 -1.26 1.93 -2.31
CA ILE A 442 0.06 2.09 -2.94
C ILE A 442 0.07 3.28 -3.89
N LEU A 443 -1.00 3.50 -4.65
CA LEU A 443 -1.09 4.66 -5.54
C LEU A 443 -1.12 5.97 -4.74
N ALA A 444 -1.82 6.01 -3.60
CA ALA A 444 -1.82 7.16 -2.71
C ALA A 444 -0.42 7.42 -2.14
N ALA A 445 0.28 6.40 -1.66
CA ALA A 445 1.65 6.53 -1.16
C ALA A 445 2.62 7.06 -2.23
N LEU A 446 2.54 6.52 -3.46
CA LEU A 446 3.34 6.98 -4.58
C LEU A 446 3.03 8.43 -4.95
N ALA A 447 1.75 8.82 -4.90
CA ALA A 447 1.32 10.19 -5.15
C ALA A 447 1.85 11.16 -4.08
N MET A 448 1.78 10.78 -2.79
CA MET A 448 2.35 11.54 -1.67
C MET A 448 3.87 11.73 -1.82
N CYS A 449 4.58 10.70 -2.29
CA CYS A 449 6.03 10.72 -2.52
C CYS A 449 6.43 11.30 -3.89
N LYS A 450 5.48 11.72 -4.74
CA LYS A 450 5.73 12.18 -6.12
C LYS A 450 6.49 11.14 -6.96
N VAL A 451 6.33 9.85 -6.67
CA VAL A 451 6.98 8.73 -7.37
C VAL A 451 6.12 8.28 -8.53
N PRO A 452 6.61 8.28 -9.79
CA PRO A 452 5.87 7.70 -10.90
C PRO A 452 5.66 6.19 -10.72
N TYR A 453 4.42 5.72 -10.93
CA TYR A 453 4.06 4.30 -10.80
C TYR A 453 5.00 3.37 -11.59
N SER A 454 5.36 3.75 -12.82
CA SER A 454 6.27 2.96 -13.65
C SER A 454 7.69 2.79 -13.04
N LYS A 455 8.13 3.74 -12.22
CA LYS A 455 9.41 3.66 -11.50
C LYS A 455 9.30 2.72 -10.31
N TRP A 456 8.17 2.77 -9.61
CA TRP A 456 7.85 1.85 -8.53
C TRP A 456 7.78 0.40 -9.03
N VAL A 457 7.03 0.13 -10.09
CA VAL A 457 6.94 -1.21 -10.68
C VAL A 457 8.32 -1.76 -11.04
N LYS A 458 9.16 -0.97 -11.71
CA LYS A 458 10.54 -1.39 -12.04
C LYS A 458 11.39 -1.67 -10.81
N TYR A 459 11.20 -0.93 -9.74
CA TYR A 459 11.88 -1.14 -8.46
C TYR A 459 11.38 -2.39 -7.78
N LEU A 460 10.06 -2.59 -7.71
CA LEU A 460 9.45 -3.68 -6.97
C LEU A 460 9.58 -5.04 -7.67
N LEU A 461 9.53 -5.08 -9.00
CA LEU A 461 9.41 -6.31 -9.77
C LEU A 461 10.45 -7.39 -9.44
N PRO A 462 11.76 -7.10 -9.25
CA PRO A 462 12.71 -8.10 -8.82
C PRO A 462 12.39 -8.69 -7.43
N LEU A 463 11.96 -7.84 -6.48
CA LEU A 463 11.57 -8.28 -5.15
C LEU A 463 10.29 -9.12 -5.18
N PHE A 464 9.33 -8.76 -6.02
CA PHE A 464 8.09 -9.49 -6.25
C PHE A 464 8.37 -10.94 -6.68
N PHE A 465 9.28 -11.15 -7.62
CA PHE A 465 9.69 -12.51 -8.02
C PHE A 465 10.46 -13.24 -6.92
N MET A 466 11.24 -12.56 -6.09
CA MET A 466 11.87 -13.16 -4.91
C MET A 466 10.82 -13.65 -3.90
N TRP A 467 9.75 -12.86 -3.66
CA TRP A 467 8.62 -13.27 -2.83
C TRP A 467 7.89 -14.49 -3.42
N TRP A 468 7.70 -14.54 -4.73
CA TRP A 468 7.11 -15.70 -5.40
C TRP A 468 7.93 -16.97 -5.19
N ILE A 469 9.26 -16.89 -5.28
CA ILE A 469 10.14 -18.02 -5.01
C ILE A 469 9.98 -18.48 -3.55
N VAL A 470 9.96 -17.57 -2.60
CA VAL A 470 9.73 -17.90 -1.18
C VAL A 470 8.34 -18.52 -1.00
N ALA A 471 7.31 -17.97 -1.62
CA ALA A 471 5.94 -18.48 -1.57
C ALA A 471 5.86 -19.93 -2.10
N PHE A 472 6.43 -20.22 -3.26
CA PHE A 472 6.44 -21.55 -3.83
C PHE A 472 7.17 -22.55 -2.94
N ILE A 473 8.33 -22.19 -2.38
CA ILE A 473 9.07 -23.06 -1.46
C ILE A 473 8.20 -23.40 -0.25
N PHE A 474 7.54 -22.42 0.37
CA PHE A 474 6.71 -22.65 1.54
C PHE A 474 5.42 -23.40 1.22
N LEU A 475 4.79 -23.18 0.07
CA LEU A 475 3.59 -23.88 -0.35
C LEU A 475 3.89 -25.36 -0.70
N ILE A 476 4.98 -25.64 -1.40
CA ILE A 476 5.44 -27.02 -1.67
C ILE A 476 5.77 -27.72 -0.35
N TYR A 477 6.47 -27.05 0.56
CA TYR A 477 6.77 -27.59 1.87
C TYR A 477 5.50 -27.84 2.70
N ALA A 478 4.57 -26.89 2.73
CA ALA A 478 3.28 -27.01 3.41
C ALA A 478 2.47 -28.22 2.89
N THR A 479 2.41 -28.39 1.57
CA THR A 479 1.74 -29.53 0.95
C THR A 479 2.43 -30.85 1.34
N HIS A 480 3.78 -30.89 1.33
CA HIS A 480 4.52 -32.11 1.64
C HIS A 480 4.35 -32.58 3.10
N ILE A 481 4.30 -31.64 4.05
CA ILE A 481 4.13 -31.97 5.49
C ILE A 481 2.68 -32.16 5.90
N GLY A 482 1.69 -32.01 4.98
CA GLY A 482 0.27 -31.97 5.34
C GLY A 482 -0.03 -30.85 6.35
N TYR A 483 0.41 -29.61 6.03
CA TYR A 483 0.36 -28.45 6.93
C TYR A 483 -1.03 -28.17 7.47
N GLY A 484 -1.12 -28.15 8.79
CA GLY A 484 -2.28 -27.74 9.55
C GLY A 484 -3.02 -28.87 10.23
N PRO A 485 -4.00 -28.51 11.10
CA PRO A 485 -4.73 -29.51 11.87
C PRO A 485 -5.76 -30.29 11.02
N PHE A 486 -6.09 -29.84 9.80
CA PHE A 486 -7.11 -30.42 8.95
C PHE A 486 -6.75 -30.35 7.48
#